data_9d63f0a748006d04db8e8e839c32974e
#
_entry.id   9d63f0a748006d04db8e8e839c32974e
#
_cell.length_a   1.000
_cell.length_b   1.000
_cell.length_c   1.000
_cell.angle_alpha   90.00
_cell.angle_beta   90.00
_cell.angle_gamma   90.00
#
_symmetry.space_group_name_H-M   'P 1'
#
loop_
_entity.id
_entity.type
_entity.pdbx_description
1 polymer ?
#
loop_
_entity_poly.entity_id
_entity_poly.type
_entity_poly.pdbx_seq_one_letter_code
_entity_poly.pdbx_strand_id
1 'polypeptide(L)'
;MGGGPAGVAAAITTAKAGMKTLILERGDYAGAKNMFGGLVFTKPTAQIIPDFWKTAPMERKIIEHQYWLLSDESHVQISHRNQKFVKDFNSFTAFRARFDKWFAAQAESAGATLLTRTTATGVLKSSSGKIEGVSTDRGDVNADVVIACDGANSLVAKGAGLHKEWKPQDFAIAVKETYSIPKEKIEDRFNVRGDEGVAVMIYGGRSEEYAGFIYTNKDTISFGIGAIMSDLAKSKKYNMPMQLLEWLKQHPSIRPLLEGASLREYTAHLIPEGGYNSIPPLYTDGMMVAGDAAMLVNALNWEGTNFAMFSGKFAGQAAVEAKKAQDFSARKLAIYRTFLEDSFVLKDLKKFRDIPHYIASHKYFLTLYPELMNNLLYKFFEVDGRPKQEHMNEMKKELYTKRGRIGLLKDAIGIYRKILS
;
A
#
# COMPACT_ATOMS: atom_id res chain seq x y z
N MET A 1 17.51 -9.03 -4.17
CA MET A 1 17.53 -8.83 -2.71
C MET A 1 16.10 -8.62 -2.21
N GLY A 2 15.57 -9.55 -1.38
CA GLY A 2 14.20 -9.58 -0.90
C GLY A 2 13.26 -10.39 -1.79
N GLY A 3 12.58 -11.39 -1.20
CA GLY A 3 11.59 -12.26 -1.83
C GLY A 3 10.16 -11.69 -1.86
N GLY A 4 10.01 -10.37 -1.71
CA GLY A 4 8.74 -9.66 -1.87
C GLY A 4 8.35 -9.45 -3.34
N PRO A 5 7.20 -8.81 -3.62
CA PRO A 5 6.68 -8.66 -4.98
C PRO A 5 7.65 -8.06 -6.00
N ALA A 6 8.44 -7.06 -5.59
CA ALA A 6 9.42 -6.44 -6.49
C ALA A 6 10.54 -7.42 -6.86
N GLY A 7 11.15 -8.08 -5.87
CA GLY A 7 12.27 -9.01 -6.12
C GLY A 7 11.84 -10.24 -6.91
N VAL A 8 10.65 -10.76 -6.62
CA VAL A 8 10.10 -11.91 -7.34
C VAL A 8 9.77 -11.54 -8.79
N ALA A 9 9.15 -10.37 -9.05
CA ALA A 9 8.88 -9.91 -10.41
C ALA A 9 10.15 -9.66 -11.21
N ALA A 10 11.20 -9.08 -10.58
CA ALA A 10 12.52 -8.95 -11.20
C ALA A 10 13.10 -10.32 -11.56
N ALA A 11 13.03 -11.28 -10.62
CA ALA A 11 13.58 -12.62 -10.82
C ALA A 11 12.84 -13.40 -11.92
N ILE A 12 11.52 -13.33 -11.99
CA ILE A 12 10.75 -13.91 -13.09
C ILE A 12 11.22 -13.34 -14.44
N THR A 13 11.43 -12.03 -14.49
CA THR A 13 11.83 -11.33 -15.71
C THR A 13 13.24 -11.74 -16.16
N THR A 14 14.20 -11.76 -15.26
CA THR A 14 15.59 -12.11 -15.56
C THR A 14 15.78 -13.60 -15.84
N ALA A 15 15.11 -14.48 -15.08
CA ALA A 15 15.18 -15.93 -15.29
C ALA A 15 14.55 -16.34 -16.63
N LYS A 16 13.38 -15.79 -17.00
CA LYS A 16 12.76 -16.01 -18.33
C LYS A 16 13.66 -15.55 -19.48
N ALA A 17 14.54 -14.58 -19.25
CA ALA A 17 15.53 -14.13 -20.23
C ALA A 17 16.84 -14.96 -20.21
N GLY A 18 16.89 -16.07 -19.46
CA GLY A 18 18.02 -16.96 -19.38
C GLY A 18 19.20 -16.46 -18.50
N MET A 19 18.98 -15.43 -17.67
CA MET A 19 20.01 -14.97 -16.73
C MET A 19 20.08 -15.90 -15.51
N LYS A 20 21.27 -16.20 -15.01
CA LYS A 20 21.46 -16.84 -13.71
C LYS A 20 20.95 -15.88 -12.62
N THR A 21 19.84 -16.23 -11.99
CA THR A 21 19.11 -15.35 -11.08
C THR A 21 19.01 -15.95 -9.69
N LEU A 22 19.41 -15.17 -8.67
CA LEU A 22 19.33 -15.55 -7.26
C LEU A 22 18.46 -14.55 -6.50
N ILE A 23 17.48 -15.05 -5.75
CA ILE A 23 16.71 -14.28 -4.78
C ILE A 23 17.25 -14.59 -3.39
N LEU A 24 17.70 -13.57 -2.65
CA LEU A 24 18.07 -13.68 -1.25
C LEU A 24 16.90 -13.16 -0.38
N GLU A 25 16.37 -14.03 0.48
CA GLU A 25 15.25 -13.73 1.38
C GLU A 25 15.66 -14.01 2.83
N ARG A 26 15.49 -13.02 3.70
CA ARG A 26 15.84 -13.16 5.13
C ARG A 26 14.86 -14.01 5.93
N GLY A 27 13.62 -14.10 5.48
CA GLY A 27 12.57 -14.90 6.12
C GLY A 27 12.68 -16.38 5.81
N ASP A 28 11.88 -17.19 6.50
CA ASP A 28 11.81 -18.62 6.25
C ASP A 28 11.20 -18.96 4.88
N TYR A 29 10.42 -18.03 4.33
CA TYR A 29 9.83 -18.10 2.99
C TYR A 29 9.55 -16.68 2.48
N ALA A 30 9.35 -16.51 1.20
CA ALA A 30 8.98 -15.24 0.59
C ALA A 30 7.65 -14.71 1.18
N GLY A 31 7.66 -13.48 1.68
CA GLY A 31 6.50 -12.88 2.35
C GLY A 31 6.43 -13.11 3.86
N ALA A 32 7.33 -13.93 4.47
CA ALA A 32 7.30 -14.20 5.91
C ALA A 32 7.45 -12.95 6.80
N LYS A 33 8.09 -11.92 6.29
CA LYS A 33 8.35 -10.65 7.01
C LYS A 33 7.47 -9.49 6.55
N ASN A 34 6.60 -9.71 5.57
CA ASN A 34 5.68 -8.70 5.05
C ASN A 34 4.29 -9.31 4.87
N MET A 35 3.52 -9.36 5.94
CA MET A 35 2.15 -9.88 5.95
C MET A 35 1.09 -8.76 5.85
N PHE A 36 1.53 -7.53 5.57
CA PHE A 36 0.65 -6.38 5.41
C PHE A 36 0.24 -6.19 3.94
N GLY A 37 -0.96 -5.61 3.71
CA GLY A 37 -1.49 -5.37 2.37
C GLY A 37 -2.22 -6.59 1.81
N GLY A 38 -3.54 -6.60 1.95
CA GLY A 38 -4.37 -7.72 1.50
C GLY A 38 -5.06 -7.50 0.15
N LEU A 39 -4.97 -6.30 -0.43
CA LEU A 39 -5.59 -5.97 -1.70
C LEU A 39 -4.57 -6.08 -2.84
N VAL A 40 -4.86 -6.90 -3.85
CA VAL A 40 -4.01 -7.13 -5.03
C VAL A 40 -4.82 -6.84 -6.30
N PHE A 41 -4.20 -6.16 -7.25
CA PHE A 41 -4.86 -5.75 -8.50
C PHE A 41 -4.65 -6.76 -9.61
N THR A 42 -5.75 -7.13 -10.28
CA THR A 42 -5.78 -8.24 -11.24
C THR A 42 -4.98 -7.96 -12.51
N LYS A 43 -5.27 -6.87 -13.19
CA LYS A 43 -4.64 -6.57 -14.50
C LYS A 43 -3.12 -6.40 -14.42
N PRO A 44 -2.56 -5.66 -13.44
CA PRO A 44 -1.12 -5.61 -13.25
C PRO A 44 -0.50 -6.98 -12.96
N THR A 45 -1.11 -7.78 -12.09
CA THR A 45 -0.62 -9.12 -11.76
C THR A 45 -0.60 -10.03 -12.99
N ALA A 46 -1.66 -9.99 -13.82
CA ALA A 46 -1.77 -10.78 -15.04
C ALA A 46 -0.70 -10.43 -16.11
N GLN A 47 -0.16 -9.20 -16.10
CA GLN A 47 0.95 -8.83 -16.98
C GLN A 47 2.30 -9.44 -16.59
N ILE A 48 2.40 -10.01 -15.40
CA ILE A 48 3.59 -10.71 -14.91
C ILE A 48 3.37 -12.21 -14.97
N ILE A 49 2.24 -12.68 -14.48
CA ILE A 49 1.80 -14.08 -14.53
C ILE A 49 0.42 -14.13 -15.20
N PRO A 50 0.36 -14.41 -16.51
CA PRO A 50 -0.92 -14.62 -17.20
C PRO A 50 -1.74 -15.70 -16.51
N ASP A 51 -3.06 -15.53 -16.47
CA ASP A 51 -4.00 -16.49 -15.87
C ASP A 51 -3.70 -16.87 -14.41
N PHE A 52 -3.02 -16.00 -13.68
CA PHE A 52 -2.59 -16.27 -12.29
C PHE A 52 -3.73 -16.74 -11.39
N TRP A 53 -4.96 -16.30 -11.65
CA TRP A 53 -6.15 -16.65 -10.86
C TRP A 53 -6.51 -18.15 -10.86
N LYS A 54 -5.95 -18.92 -11.79
CA LYS A 54 -6.14 -20.39 -11.82
C LYS A 54 -5.38 -21.11 -10.68
N THR A 55 -4.30 -20.50 -10.18
CA THR A 55 -3.41 -21.14 -9.22
C THR A 55 -3.07 -20.29 -7.99
N ALA A 56 -3.26 -18.97 -8.07
CA ALA A 56 -2.96 -18.08 -6.96
C ALA A 56 -3.91 -18.27 -5.77
N PRO A 57 -3.42 -18.19 -4.54
CA PRO A 57 -4.24 -18.33 -3.33
C PRO A 57 -5.02 -17.05 -3.04
N MET A 58 -6.02 -16.76 -3.88
CA MET A 58 -6.93 -15.64 -3.69
C MET A 58 -7.96 -15.92 -2.60
N GLU A 59 -8.38 -14.86 -1.90
CA GLU A 59 -9.45 -14.92 -0.93
C GLU A 59 -10.80 -14.55 -1.55
N ARG A 60 -11.11 -13.27 -1.70
CA ARG A 60 -12.37 -12.80 -2.32
C ARG A 60 -12.10 -11.79 -3.43
N LYS A 61 -12.91 -11.81 -4.48
CA LYS A 61 -12.92 -10.78 -5.53
C LYS A 61 -13.64 -9.54 -5.01
N ILE A 62 -13.03 -8.38 -5.12
CA ILE A 62 -13.65 -7.14 -4.66
C ILE A 62 -14.63 -6.64 -5.71
N ILE A 63 -15.90 -6.67 -5.35
CA ILE A 63 -17.02 -6.15 -6.16
C ILE A 63 -17.53 -4.80 -5.67
N GLU A 64 -17.15 -4.42 -4.46
CA GLU A 64 -17.57 -3.18 -3.83
C GLU A 64 -16.41 -2.51 -3.09
N HIS A 65 -16.27 -1.21 -3.34
CA HIS A 65 -15.38 -0.32 -2.59
C HIS A 65 -16.21 0.67 -1.80
N GLN A 66 -15.87 0.85 -0.53
CA GLN A 66 -16.58 1.75 0.38
C GLN A 66 -15.59 2.74 1.01
N TYR A 67 -16.03 4.00 1.14
CA TYR A 67 -15.37 5.03 1.94
C TYR A 67 -16.28 5.37 3.11
N TRP A 68 -15.78 5.20 4.33
CA TRP A 68 -16.47 5.53 5.56
C TRP A 68 -15.83 6.76 6.19
N LEU A 69 -16.64 7.78 6.41
CA LEU A 69 -16.28 9.02 7.10
C LEU A 69 -16.91 9.00 8.48
N LEU A 70 -16.10 8.73 9.50
CA LEU A 70 -16.58 8.55 10.87
C LEU A 70 -16.72 9.90 11.61
N SER A 71 -17.70 10.00 12.50
CA SER A 71 -17.68 10.84 13.68
C SER A 71 -17.44 9.94 14.90
N ASP A 72 -17.68 10.42 16.13
CA ASP A 72 -17.50 9.56 17.32
C ASP A 72 -18.55 8.44 17.42
N GLU A 73 -19.78 8.64 16.89
CA GLU A 73 -20.91 7.73 17.09
C GLU A 73 -21.60 7.30 15.78
N SER A 74 -21.25 7.90 14.66
CA SER A 74 -21.90 7.66 13.36
C SER A 74 -20.91 7.64 12.21
N HIS A 75 -21.39 7.26 11.01
CA HIS A 75 -20.58 7.35 9.79
C HIS A 75 -21.44 7.76 8.59
N VAL A 76 -20.79 8.43 7.66
CA VAL A 76 -21.28 8.61 6.29
C VAL A 76 -20.54 7.64 5.41
N GLN A 77 -21.27 6.84 4.63
CA GLN A 77 -20.72 5.85 3.71
C GLN A 77 -20.95 6.28 2.26
N ILE A 78 -19.87 6.23 1.47
CA ILE A 78 -19.92 6.31 0.01
C ILE A 78 -19.52 4.95 -0.51
N SER A 79 -20.39 4.28 -1.26
CA SER A 79 -20.18 2.93 -1.76
C SER A 79 -20.30 2.89 -3.28
N HIS A 80 -19.42 2.12 -3.92
CA HIS A 80 -19.51 1.77 -5.32
C HIS A 80 -19.44 0.25 -5.50
N ARG A 81 -20.58 -0.37 -5.80
CA ARG A 81 -20.72 -1.78 -6.17
C ARG A 81 -20.96 -1.91 -7.66
N ASN A 82 -20.24 -2.80 -8.34
CA ASN A 82 -20.38 -2.97 -9.78
C ASN A 82 -20.36 -4.45 -10.18
N GLN A 83 -21.43 -4.92 -10.80
CA GLN A 83 -21.56 -6.31 -11.27
C GLN A 83 -20.54 -6.70 -12.36
N LYS A 84 -19.93 -5.73 -13.05
CA LYS A 84 -18.82 -6.01 -13.96
C LYS A 84 -17.64 -6.64 -13.23
N PHE A 85 -17.42 -6.27 -11.95
CA PHE A 85 -16.34 -6.82 -11.12
C PHE A 85 -16.56 -8.28 -10.68
N VAL A 86 -17.74 -8.84 -10.84
CA VAL A 86 -17.96 -10.28 -10.64
C VAL A 86 -17.30 -11.09 -11.76
N LYS A 87 -17.41 -10.62 -12.99
CA LYS A 87 -16.88 -11.31 -14.20
C LYS A 87 -15.44 -10.90 -14.52
N ASP A 88 -15.16 -9.59 -14.53
CA ASP A 88 -13.85 -8.99 -14.80
C ASP A 88 -13.38 -8.25 -13.53
N PHE A 89 -12.96 -9.04 -12.52
CA PHE A 89 -12.59 -8.49 -11.23
C PHE A 89 -11.31 -7.65 -11.31
N ASN A 90 -11.41 -6.41 -10.80
CA ASN A 90 -10.31 -5.46 -10.81
C ASN A 90 -9.26 -5.75 -9.73
N SER A 91 -9.72 -6.26 -8.59
CA SER A 91 -8.88 -6.56 -7.44
C SER A 91 -9.45 -7.73 -6.63
N PHE A 92 -8.62 -8.31 -5.80
CA PHE A 92 -8.98 -9.40 -4.90
C PHE A 92 -8.22 -9.28 -3.59
N THR A 93 -8.75 -9.89 -2.55
CA THR A 93 -8.01 -10.02 -1.29
C THR A 93 -7.15 -11.27 -1.28
N ALA A 94 -6.01 -11.20 -0.59
CA ALA A 94 -5.09 -12.30 -0.42
C ALA A 94 -4.31 -12.15 0.89
N PHE A 95 -3.96 -13.26 1.50
CA PHE A 95 -2.94 -13.28 2.56
C PHE A 95 -1.56 -13.25 1.93
N ARG A 96 -0.79 -12.20 2.21
CA ARG A 96 0.53 -11.99 1.62
C ARG A 96 1.49 -13.15 1.92
N ALA A 97 1.43 -13.74 3.10
CA ALA A 97 2.21 -14.92 3.43
C ALA A 97 1.97 -16.11 2.47
N ARG A 98 0.74 -16.30 2.00
CA ARG A 98 0.39 -17.33 1.02
C ARG A 98 0.67 -16.88 -0.42
N PHE A 99 0.26 -15.65 -0.73
CA PHE A 99 0.40 -15.10 -2.08
C PHE A 99 1.87 -14.91 -2.47
N ASP A 100 2.71 -14.34 -1.59
CA ASP A 100 4.13 -14.10 -1.88
C ASP A 100 4.90 -15.43 -2.01
N LYS A 101 4.55 -16.44 -1.19
CA LYS A 101 5.11 -17.79 -1.33
C LYS A 101 4.76 -18.42 -2.68
N TRP A 102 3.50 -18.33 -3.09
CA TRP A 102 3.06 -18.79 -4.41
C TRP A 102 3.77 -18.01 -5.53
N PHE A 103 3.89 -16.69 -5.39
CA PHE A 103 4.52 -15.84 -6.39
C PHE A 103 6.02 -16.14 -6.54
N ALA A 104 6.72 -16.41 -5.43
CA ALA A 104 8.12 -16.84 -5.45
C ALA A 104 8.31 -18.20 -6.16
N ALA A 105 7.39 -19.14 -5.96
CA ALA A 105 7.40 -20.42 -6.69
C ALA A 105 7.28 -20.21 -8.22
N GLN A 106 6.63 -19.15 -8.69
CA GLN A 106 6.61 -18.81 -10.12
C GLN A 106 7.99 -18.35 -10.62
N ALA A 107 8.79 -17.69 -9.77
CA ALA A 107 10.16 -17.33 -10.12
C ALA A 107 11.06 -18.57 -10.18
N GLU A 108 10.92 -19.50 -9.24
CA GLU A 108 11.65 -20.78 -9.27
C GLU A 108 11.28 -21.59 -10.52
N SER A 109 9.98 -21.66 -10.86
CA SER A 109 9.49 -22.30 -12.08
C SER A 109 10.03 -21.64 -13.37
N ALA A 110 10.38 -20.35 -13.30
CA ALA A 110 11.02 -19.63 -14.40
C ALA A 110 12.56 -19.84 -14.45
N GLY A 111 13.16 -20.57 -13.50
CA GLY A 111 14.57 -20.87 -13.43
C GLY A 111 15.38 -20.02 -12.44
N ALA A 112 14.74 -19.19 -11.61
CA ALA A 112 15.42 -18.50 -10.52
C ALA A 112 15.68 -19.43 -9.33
N THR A 113 16.75 -19.15 -8.58
CA THR A 113 17.02 -19.82 -7.30
C THR A 113 16.55 -18.94 -6.15
N LEU A 114 15.76 -19.47 -5.21
CA LEU A 114 15.38 -18.80 -3.97
C LEU A 114 16.23 -19.32 -2.81
N LEU A 115 16.98 -18.44 -2.16
CA LEU A 115 17.72 -18.75 -0.95
C LEU A 115 17.07 -18.01 0.24
N THR A 116 16.35 -18.75 1.05
CA THR A 116 15.68 -18.24 2.28
C THR A 116 16.63 -18.25 3.48
N ARG A 117 16.23 -17.63 4.59
CA ARG A 117 17.03 -17.48 5.83
C ARG A 117 18.40 -16.92 5.55
N THR A 118 18.50 -15.97 4.61
CA THR A 118 19.75 -15.35 4.20
C THR A 118 19.59 -13.85 4.20
N THR A 119 20.23 -13.21 5.16
CA THR A 119 20.12 -11.77 5.37
C THR A 119 21.30 -11.07 4.70
N ALA A 120 21.00 -10.15 3.78
CA ALA A 120 22.05 -9.26 3.28
C ALA A 120 22.40 -8.23 4.35
N THR A 121 23.66 -8.10 4.64
CA THR A 121 24.22 -7.23 5.67
C THR A 121 24.93 -6.01 5.08
N GLY A 122 25.24 -6.03 3.78
CA GLY A 122 25.91 -4.93 3.08
C GLY A 122 26.03 -5.14 1.59
N VAL A 123 26.75 -4.24 0.93
CA VAL A 123 27.09 -4.31 -0.49
C VAL A 123 28.60 -4.50 -0.66
N LEU A 124 28.98 -5.31 -1.66
CA LEU A 124 30.36 -5.46 -2.11
C LEU A 124 30.66 -4.39 -3.15
N LYS A 125 31.74 -3.64 -2.97
CA LYS A 125 32.15 -2.55 -3.86
C LYS A 125 33.56 -2.83 -4.42
N SER A 126 33.74 -2.58 -5.71
CA SER A 126 35.06 -2.50 -6.30
C SER A 126 35.82 -1.27 -5.81
N SER A 127 37.09 -1.17 -6.15
CA SER A 127 37.93 0.00 -5.90
C SER A 127 37.40 1.29 -6.57
N SER A 128 36.64 1.16 -7.66
CA SER A 128 35.96 2.30 -8.33
C SER A 128 34.61 2.68 -7.71
N GLY A 129 34.15 1.92 -6.70
CA GLY A 129 32.85 2.14 -6.08
C GLY A 129 31.65 1.45 -6.75
N LYS A 130 31.85 0.73 -7.85
CA LYS A 130 30.84 -0.09 -8.51
C LYS A 130 30.37 -1.21 -7.57
N ILE A 131 29.06 -1.46 -7.52
CA ILE A 131 28.50 -2.59 -6.77
C ILE A 131 28.75 -3.88 -7.57
N GLU A 132 29.37 -4.86 -6.92
CA GLU A 132 29.75 -6.15 -7.51
C GLU A 132 29.14 -7.35 -6.78
N GLY A 133 28.25 -7.07 -5.82
CA GLY A 133 27.57 -8.10 -5.05
C GLY A 133 27.04 -7.60 -3.71
N VAL A 134 26.75 -8.54 -2.84
CA VAL A 134 26.26 -8.29 -1.48
C VAL A 134 26.95 -9.20 -0.48
N SER A 135 27.21 -8.68 0.71
CA SER A 135 27.58 -9.47 1.88
C SER A 135 26.32 -10.00 2.56
N THR A 136 26.37 -11.23 3.02
CA THR A 136 25.28 -11.87 3.75
C THR A 136 25.78 -12.50 5.06
N ASP A 137 24.85 -12.87 5.93
CA ASP A 137 25.13 -13.67 7.14
C ASP A 137 25.64 -15.09 6.83
N ARG A 138 25.72 -15.47 5.55
CA ARG A 138 26.21 -16.78 5.07
C ARG A 138 27.42 -16.66 4.14
N GLY A 139 28.01 -15.48 4.01
CA GLY A 139 29.13 -15.18 3.13
C GLY A 139 28.75 -14.24 2.00
N ASP A 140 29.73 -13.92 1.19
CA ASP A 140 29.61 -12.96 0.10
C ASP A 140 29.01 -13.59 -1.17
N VAL A 141 28.21 -12.82 -1.88
CA VAL A 141 27.60 -13.22 -3.15
C VAL A 141 27.95 -12.18 -4.21
N ASN A 142 28.80 -12.55 -5.15
CA ASN A 142 29.16 -11.72 -6.30
C ASN A 142 28.07 -11.77 -7.38
N ALA A 143 27.83 -10.65 -8.04
CA ALA A 143 26.85 -10.52 -9.11
C ALA A 143 27.24 -9.42 -10.10
N ASP A 144 26.87 -9.61 -11.38
CA ASP A 144 27.02 -8.57 -12.41
C ASP A 144 26.15 -7.32 -12.07
N VAL A 145 24.97 -7.56 -11.48
CA VAL A 145 24.03 -6.52 -11.06
C VAL A 145 23.22 -6.97 -9.84
N VAL A 146 22.98 -6.05 -8.93
CA VAL A 146 22.13 -6.22 -7.75
C VAL A 146 20.85 -5.42 -7.92
N ILE A 147 19.68 -6.03 -7.66
CA ILE A 147 18.40 -5.32 -7.57
C ILE A 147 17.96 -5.35 -6.11
N ALA A 148 18.05 -4.20 -5.43
CA ALA A 148 17.61 -4.04 -4.05
C ALA A 148 16.08 -3.89 -4.01
N CYS A 149 15.42 -4.91 -3.44
CA CYS A 149 13.97 -4.99 -3.18
C CYS A 149 13.76 -5.30 -1.69
N ASP A 150 14.56 -4.68 -0.84
CA ASP A 150 14.68 -4.98 0.60
C ASP A 150 13.63 -4.25 1.46
N GLY A 151 12.58 -3.74 0.79
CA GLY A 151 11.38 -3.17 1.41
C GLY A 151 11.64 -1.80 2.04
N ALA A 152 10.70 -1.34 2.84
CA ALA A 152 10.74 -0.01 3.44
C ALA A 152 12.00 0.26 4.28
N ASN A 153 12.64 -0.77 4.83
CA ASN A 153 13.89 -0.64 5.60
C ASN A 153 15.09 -0.25 4.73
N SER A 154 15.16 -0.73 3.51
CA SER A 154 16.10 -0.29 2.48
C SER A 154 17.59 -0.28 2.92
N LEU A 155 17.99 -1.24 3.74
CA LEU A 155 19.34 -1.29 4.33
C LEU A 155 20.43 -1.46 3.27
N VAL A 156 20.15 -2.28 2.24
CA VAL A 156 21.09 -2.54 1.14
C VAL A 156 21.23 -1.31 0.25
N ALA A 157 20.11 -0.65 -0.09
CA ALA A 157 20.13 0.60 -0.84
C ALA A 157 20.82 1.74 -0.06
N LYS A 158 20.65 1.80 1.26
CA LYS A 158 21.43 2.71 2.14
C LYS A 158 22.90 2.42 2.11
N GLY A 159 23.31 1.15 2.25
CA GLY A 159 24.72 0.73 2.16
C GLY A 159 25.38 1.05 0.83
N ALA A 160 24.58 1.08 -0.25
CA ALA A 160 25.04 1.51 -1.58
C ALA A 160 25.13 3.04 -1.72
N GLY A 161 24.59 3.82 -0.78
CA GLY A 161 24.52 5.29 -0.85
C GLY A 161 23.34 5.81 -1.67
N LEU A 162 22.41 4.95 -2.08
CA LEU A 162 21.24 5.33 -2.88
C LEU A 162 20.06 5.83 -2.04
N HIS A 163 20.04 5.52 -0.76
CA HIS A 163 18.99 5.98 0.14
C HIS A 163 19.60 6.80 1.28
N LYS A 164 19.11 8.03 1.44
CA LYS A 164 19.50 8.90 2.57
C LYS A 164 18.74 8.51 3.83
N GLU A 165 18.93 9.26 4.92
CA GLU A 165 18.19 9.07 6.15
C GLU A 165 16.67 9.17 5.96
N TRP A 166 15.95 8.40 6.75
CA TRP A 166 14.51 8.34 6.72
C TRP A 166 13.90 9.59 7.37
N LYS A 167 12.90 10.12 6.72
CA LYS A 167 12.12 11.21 7.29
C LYS A 167 10.80 10.63 7.81
N PRO A 168 10.49 10.78 9.09
CA PRO A 168 9.25 10.22 9.67
C PRO A 168 7.96 10.63 8.99
N GLN A 169 7.95 11.78 8.29
CA GLN A 169 6.80 12.22 7.50
C GLN A 169 6.61 11.44 6.19
N ASP A 170 7.62 10.72 5.73
CA ASP A 170 7.57 9.95 4.48
C ASP A 170 7.15 8.49 4.73
N PHE A 171 6.83 8.13 5.97
CA PHE A 171 6.44 6.78 6.33
C PHE A 171 5.20 6.76 7.23
N ALA A 172 4.32 5.80 6.95
CA ALA A 172 3.28 5.39 7.87
C ALA A 172 3.69 4.11 8.58
N ILE A 173 3.36 4.03 9.87
CA ILE A 173 3.34 2.76 10.57
C ILE A 173 1.90 2.25 10.57
N ALA A 174 1.71 1.01 10.12
CA ALA A 174 0.42 0.39 10.01
C ALA A 174 0.35 -0.88 10.84
N VAL A 175 -0.82 -1.12 11.43
CA VAL A 175 -1.15 -2.34 12.19
C VAL A 175 -2.40 -2.98 11.61
N LYS A 176 -2.41 -4.30 11.58
CA LYS A 176 -3.53 -5.09 11.06
C LYS A 176 -3.78 -6.27 11.99
N GLU A 177 -5.03 -6.50 12.26
CA GLU A 177 -5.56 -7.71 12.88
C GLU A 177 -6.37 -8.51 11.87
N THR A 178 -6.27 -9.83 11.96
CA THR A 178 -7.08 -10.76 11.15
C THR A 178 -7.98 -11.55 12.09
N TYR A 179 -9.28 -11.46 11.89
CA TYR A 179 -10.31 -12.08 12.69
C TYR A 179 -10.96 -13.23 11.96
N SER A 180 -10.98 -14.41 12.58
CA SER A 180 -11.76 -15.56 12.09
C SER A 180 -13.23 -15.37 12.41
N ILE A 181 -14.09 -15.60 11.43
CA ILE A 181 -15.53 -15.49 11.55
C ILE A 181 -16.19 -16.39 10.50
N PRO A 182 -17.33 -17.05 10.82
CA PRO A 182 -18.04 -17.88 9.85
C PRO A 182 -18.34 -17.12 8.53
N LYS A 183 -18.14 -17.83 7.42
CA LYS A 183 -18.34 -17.29 6.06
C LYS A 183 -19.70 -16.62 5.89
N GLU A 184 -20.75 -17.25 6.42
CA GLU A 184 -22.12 -16.80 6.33
C GLU A 184 -22.32 -15.43 7.02
N LYS A 185 -21.61 -15.21 8.15
CA LYS A 185 -21.64 -13.90 8.84
C LYS A 185 -20.94 -12.81 8.02
N ILE A 186 -19.87 -13.15 7.28
CA ILE A 186 -19.25 -12.19 6.36
C ILE A 186 -20.24 -11.85 5.24
N GLU A 187 -20.85 -12.86 4.65
CA GLU A 187 -21.81 -12.70 3.57
C GLU A 187 -23.00 -11.82 3.97
N ASP A 188 -23.54 -12.04 5.16
CA ASP A 188 -24.67 -11.26 5.69
C ASP A 188 -24.26 -9.83 6.05
N ARG A 189 -23.14 -9.64 6.78
CA ARG A 189 -22.70 -8.32 7.25
C ARG A 189 -22.26 -7.39 6.12
N PHE A 190 -21.70 -7.96 5.07
CA PHE A 190 -21.18 -7.19 3.91
C PHE A 190 -22.06 -7.32 2.66
N ASN A 191 -23.18 -8.02 2.76
CA ASN A 191 -24.10 -8.27 1.65
C ASN A 191 -23.36 -8.77 0.38
N VAL A 192 -22.57 -9.82 0.53
CA VAL A 192 -21.82 -10.51 -0.53
C VAL A 192 -22.17 -11.98 -0.58
N ARG A 193 -21.81 -12.67 -1.66
CA ARG A 193 -22.05 -14.12 -1.82
C ARG A 193 -20.84 -14.81 -2.43
N GLY A 194 -20.60 -16.06 -2.02
CA GLY A 194 -19.59 -16.90 -2.63
C GLY A 194 -18.16 -16.37 -2.45
N ASP A 195 -17.55 -15.96 -3.57
CA ASP A 195 -16.21 -15.37 -3.63
C ASP A 195 -16.21 -13.83 -3.78
N GLU A 196 -17.39 -13.21 -3.66
CA GLU A 196 -17.53 -11.76 -3.65
C GLU A 196 -17.00 -11.14 -2.36
N GLY A 197 -16.39 -9.98 -2.47
CA GLY A 197 -15.78 -9.28 -1.35
C GLY A 197 -15.96 -7.77 -1.39
N VAL A 198 -15.70 -7.15 -0.24
CA VAL A 198 -15.76 -5.71 -0.02
C VAL A 198 -14.43 -5.22 0.53
N ALA A 199 -13.99 -4.06 0.03
CA ALA A 199 -12.89 -3.29 0.59
C ALA A 199 -13.42 -1.96 1.14
N VAL A 200 -13.18 -1.69 2.42
CA VAL A 200 -13.61 -0.48 3.11
C VAL A 200 -12.39 0.35 3.47
N MET A 201 -12.44 1.64 3.21
CA MET A 201 -11.48 2.66 3.65
C MET A 201 -12.16 3.56 4.67
N ILE A 202 -11.50 3.86 5.79
CA ILE A 202 -12.09 4.53 6.94
C ILE A 202 -11.26 5.77 7.28
N TYR A 203 -11.93 6.90 7.46
CA TYR A 203 -11.34 8.18 7.85
C TYR A 203 -12.21 8.89 8.89
N GLY A 204 -11.61 9.76 9.72
CA GLY A 204 -12.35 10.60 10.66
C GLY A 204 -12.57 9.96 12.03
N GLY A 205 -13.43 10.58 12.83
CA GLY A 205 -13.79 10.14 14.18
C GLY A 205 -12.82 10.55 15.28
N ARG A 206 -11.70 11.17 14.94
CA ARG A 206 -10.69 11.68 15.89
C ARG A 206 -10.00 12.93 15.33
N SER A 207 -9.27 13.61 16.21
CA SER A 207 -8.41 14.75 15.84
C SER A 207 -7.11 14.32 15.17
N GLU A 208 -6.70 13.08 15.36
CA GLU A 208 -5.52 12.47 14.76
C GLU A 208 -5.81 11.97 13.34
N GLU A 209 -4.84 12.15 12.45
CA GLU A 209 -4.93 11.62 11.10
C GLU A 209 -4.57 10.15 11.06
N TYR A 210 -5.44 9.36 10.47
CA TYR A 210 -5.21 7.96 10.18
C TYR A 210 -6.00 7.52 8.95
N ALA A 211 -5.62 6.41 8.38
CA ALA A 211 -6.39 5.70 7.39
C ALA A 211 -6.65 4.27 7.90
N GLY A 212 -7.92 3.93 8.14
CA GLY A 212 -8.34 2.59 8.52
C GLY A 212 -8.84 1.79 7.32
N PHE A 213 -8.85 0.48 7.43
CA PHE A 213 -9.38 -0.39 6.39
C PHE A 213 -10.04 -1.65 6.95
N ILE A 214 -11.00 -2.18 6.19
CA ILE A 214 -11.56 -3.52 6.38
C ILE A 214 -11.52 -4.24 5.03
N TYR A 215 -10.98 -5.47 5.01
CA TYR A 215 -11.03 -6.36 3.86
C TYR A 215 -11.72 -7.66 4.25
N THR A 216 -12.70 -8.08 3.45
CA THR A 216 -13.32 -9.38 3.61
C THR A 216 -12.47 -10.46 2.94
N ASN A 217 -12.23 -11.57 3.64
CA ASN A 217 -11.60 -12.78 3.14
C ASN A 217 -12.62 -13.93 3.15
N LYS A 218 -12.24 -15.15 2.81
CA LYS A 218 -13.16 -16.30 2.75
C LYS A 218 -13.88 -16.55 4.07
N ASP A 219 -13.11 -16.65 5.15
CA ASP A 219 -13.55 -16.98 6.51
C ASP A 219 -12.90 -16.08 7.57
N THR A 220 -12.41 -14.92 7.16
CA THR A 220 -11.79 -13.93 8.04
C THR A 220 -12.09 -12.52 7.57
N ILE A 221 -11.92 -11.57 8.49
CA ILE A 221 -11.91 -10.13 8.23
C ILE A 221 -10.51 -9.62 8.57
N SER A 222 -9.87 -8.94 7.63
CA SER A 222 -8.66 -8.15 7.89
C SER A 222 -9.08 -6.73 8.25
N PHE A 223 -8.68 -6.27 9.42
CA PHE A 223 -9.01 -4.96 9.95
C PHE A 223 -7.73 -4.26 10.40
N GLY A 224 -7.53 -3.04 10.00
CA GLY A 224 -6.29 -2.35 10.34
C GLY A 224 -6.35 -0.85 10.17
N ILE A 225 -5.24 -0.22 10.53
CA ILE A 225 -5.06 1.22 10.51
C ILE A 225 -3.60 1.55 10.19
N GLY A 226 -3.39 2.66 9.50
CA GLY A 226 -2.10 3.27 9.27
C GLY A 226 -2.11 4.74 9.67
N ALA A 227 -1.00 5.23 10.21
CA ALA A 227 -0.82 6.64 10.53
C ALA A 227 0.62 7.07 10.25
N ILE A 228 0.81 8.33 9.82
CA ILE A 228 2.13 8.89 9.52
C ILE A 228 2.94 8.99 10.82
N MET A 229 4.18 8.52 10.78
CA MET A 229 5.04 8.45 11.97
C MET A 229 5.28 9.81 12.62
N SER A 230 5.45 10.87 11.82
CA SER A 230 5.64 12.23 12.35
C SER A 230 4.41 12.77 13.07
N ASP A 231 3.22 12.31 12.71
CA ASP A 231 1.97 12.75 13.33
C ASP A 231 1.71 11.99 14.63
N LEU A 232 1.96 10.69 14.63
CA LEU A 232 1.94 9.89 15.85
C LEU A 232 2.92 10.42 16.90
N ALA A 233 4.14 10.78 16.49
CA ALA A 233 5.14 11.34 17.40
C ALA A 233 4.72 12.70 18.04
N LYS A 234 3.86 13.46 17.37
CA LYS A 234 3.30 14.73 17.87
C LYS A 234 2.01 14.56 18.65
N SER A 235 1.31 13.45 18.49
CA SER A 235 0.05 13.20 19.17
C SER A 235 0.27 13.07 20.68
N LYS A 236 -0.55 13.79 21.45
CA LYS A 236 -0.55 13.71 22.92
C LYS A 236 -1.42 12.57 23.46
N LYS A 237 -2.31 12.03 22.63
CA LYS A 237 -3.32 11.06 23.05
C LYS A 237 -3.07 9.67 22.50
N TYR A 238 -2.71 9.58 21.22
CA TYR A 238 -2.51 8.32 20.50
C TYR A 238 -1.12 8.34 19.84
N ASN A 239 -0.10 7.91 20.58
CA ASN A 239 1.27 7.85 20.08
C ASN A 239 1.62 6.50 19.43
N MET A 240 0.68 5.56 19.44
CA MET A 240 0.83 4.23 18.81
C MET A 240 -0.40 3.89 17.97
N PRO A 241 -0.22 3.32 16.76
CA PRO A 241 -1.34 2.92 15.89
C PRO A 241 -2.30 1.94 16.56
N MET A 242 -1.78 1.10 17.48
CA MET A 242 -2.59 0.14 18.23
C MET A 242 -3.67 0.82 19.07
N GLN A 243 -3.38 1.96 19.67
CA GLN A 243 -4.37 2.70 20.46
C GLN A 243 -5.52 3.24 19.61
N LEU A 244 -5.22 3.68 18.38
CA LEU A 244 -6.23 4.07 17.40
C LEU A 244 -7.04 2.87 16.92
N LEU A 245 -6.39 1.72 16.73
CA LEU A 245 -7.06 0.48 16.33
C LEU A 245 -8.03 0.00 17.42
N GLU A 246 -7.61 0.03 18.70
CA GLU A 246 -8.46 -0.35 19.83
C GLU A 246 -9.68 0.56 19.95
N TRP A 247 -9.51 1.87 19.77
CA TRP A 247 -10.64 2.79 19.72
C TRP A 247 -11.57 2.47 18.55
N LEU A 248 -11.03 2.24 17.37
CA LEU A 248 -11.82 1.97 16.16
C LEU A 248 -12.64 0.68 16.29
N LYS A 249 -12.13 -0.34 16.96
CA LYS A 249 -12.87 -1.59 17.26
C LYS A 249 -14.13 -1.35 18.11
N GLN A 250 -14.10 -0.34 18.97
CA GLN A 250 -15.24 0.00 19.83
C GLN A 250 -16.25 0.93 19.15
N HIS A 251 -15.92 1.47 17.99
CA HIS A 251 -16.80 2.37 17.26
C HIS A 251 -18.15 1.68 16.92
N PRO A 252 -19.32 2.32 17.16
CA PRO A 252 -20.64 1.71 16.96
C PRO A 252 -20.87 1.12 15.58
N SER A 253 -20.26 1.71 14.54
CA SER A 253 -20.36 1.21 13.16
C SER A 253 -19.44 0.05 12.85
N ILE A 254 -18.41 -0.19 13.65
CA ILE A 254 -17.36 -1.22 13.39
C ILE A 254 -17.57 -2.44 14.29
N ARG A 255 -17.82 -2.21 15.57
CA ARG A 255 -17.99 -3.27 16.56
C ARG A 255 -18.92 -4.40 16.10
N PRO A 256 -20.12 -4.14 15.51
CA PRO A 256 -21.01 -5.20 15.04
C PRO A 256 -20.41 -6.07 13.92
N LEU A 257 -19.49 -5.53 13.11
CA LEU A 257 -18.83 -6.29 12.06
C LEU A 257 -17.85 -7.32 12.62
N LEU A 258 -17.31 -7.08 13.82
CA LEU A 258 -16.35 -7.95 14.49
C LEU A 258 -16.99 -8.82 15.58
N GLU A 259 -18.28 -8.67 15.88
CA GLU A 259 -18.96 -9.41 16.93
C GLU A 259 -18.94 -10.92 16.68
N GLY A 260 -18.51 -11.67 17.71
CA GLY A 260 -18.36 -13.12 17.63
C GLY A 260 -17.21 -13.60 16.74
N ALA A 261 -16.32 -12.70 16.34
CA ALA A 261 -15.08 -13.05 15.67
C ALA A 261 -13.95 -13.31 16.68
N SER A 262 -12.98 -14.14 16.32
CA SER A 262 -11.80 -14.42 17.13
C SER A 262 -10.52 -13.97 16.46
N LEU A 263 -9.67 -13.24 17.19
CA LEU A 263 -8.37 -12.78 16.71
C LEU A 263 -7.47 -13.98 16.36
N ARG A 264 -6.91 -13.97 15.14
CA ARG A 264 -5.99 -14.98 14.62
C ARG A 264 -4.58 -14.48 14.49
N GLU A 265 -4.42 -13.24 14.05
CA GLU A 265 -3.13 -12.70 13.69
C GLU A 265 -3.10 -11.20 13.96
N TYR A 266 -1.97 -10.73 14.44
CA TYR A 266 -1.61 -9.32 14.51
C TYR A 266 -0.30 -9.08 13.75
N THR A 267 -0.27 -8.05 12.92
CA THR A 267 0.93 -7.66 12.17
C THR A 267 1.12 -6.16 12.20
N ALA A 268 2.37 -5.72 12.17
CA ALA A 268 2.73 -4.32 11.99
C ALA A 268 3.72 -4.18 10.84
N HIS A 269 3.62 -3.09 10.08
CA HIS A 269 4.50 -2.84 8.95
C HIS A 269 4.73 -1.35 8.72
N LEU A 270 5.92 -1.01 8.22
CA LEU A 270 6.28 0.33 7.79
C LEU A 270 5.98 0.47 6.29
N ILE A 271 5.22 1.50 5.92
CA ILE A 271 4.79 1.76 4.54
C ILE A 271 5.36 3.10 4.08
N PRO A 272 6.01 3.18 2.91
CA PRO A 272 6.42 4.46 2.32
C PRO A 272 5.19 5.27 1.88
N GLU A 273 5.10 6.52 2.33
CA GLU A 273 3.98 7.42 2.04
C GLU A 273 4.42 8.77 1.47
N GLY A 274 5.73 8.96 1.26
CA GLY A 274 6.32 10.22 0.82
C GLY A 274 6.04 10.59 -0.64
N GLY A 275 5.50 9.67 -1.44
CA GLY A 275 5.15 9.89 -2.84
C GLY A 275 6.33 10.21 -3.74
N TYR A 276 6.06 10.85 -4.89
CA TYR A 276 7.05 11.13 -5.94
C TYR A 276 8.29 11.87 -5.46
N ASN A 277 8.12 12.84 -4.56
CA ASN A 277 9.21 13.70 -4.09
C ASN A 277 10.19 13.00 -3.12
N SER A 278 9.83 11.83 -2.62
CA SER A 278 10.65 11.03 -1.71
C SER A 278 11.38 9.89 -2.41
N ILE A 279 11.21 9.74 -3.73
CA ILE A 279 11.90 8.71 -4.52
C ILE A 279 13.41 8.96 -4.48
N PRO A 280 14.22 7.97 -4.02
CA PRO A 280 15.68 8.09 -4.01
C PRO A 280 16.26 7.93 -5.41
N PRO A 281 17.58 8.12 -5.62
CA PRO A 281 18.25 7.64 -6.82
C PRO A 281 17.95 6.15 -7.03
N LEU A 282 17.47 5.81 -8.23
CA LEU A 282 16.94 4.46 -8.52
C LEU A 282 18.00 3.47 -8.98
N TYR A 283 19.22 3.94 -9.31
CA TYR A 283 20.31 3.11 -9.80
C TYR A 283 21.66 3.77 -9.57
N THR A 284 22.70 2.94 -9.59
CA THR A 284 24.11 3.30 -9.64
C THR A 284 24.87 2.24 -10.44
N ASP A 285 26.20 2.34 -10.56
CA ASP A 285 26.99 1.29 -11.21
C ASP A 285 26.81 -0.05 -10.50
N GLY A 286 26.30 -1.04 -11.24
CA GLY A 286 26.06 -2.40 -10.76
C GLY A 286 24.80 -2.58 -9.87
N MET A 287 23.96 -1.56 -9.66
CA MET A 287 22.79 -1.72 -8.78
C MET A 287 21.59 -0.89 -9.20
N MET A 288 20.38 -1.45 -8.95
CA MET A 288 19.08 -0.77 -9.03
C MET A 288 18.27 -0.99 -7.74
N VAL A 289 17.31 -0.10 -7.48
CA VAL A 289 16.40 -0.16 -6.32
C VAL A 289 14.96 -0.22 -6.82
N ALA A 290 14.13 -1.11 -6.23
CA ALA A 290 12.74 -1.30 -6.66
C ALA A 290 11.78 -1.54 -5.48
N GLY A 291 10.48 -1.34 -5.71
CA GLY A 291 9.42 -1.49 -4.70
C GLY A 291 9.49 -0.44 -3.60
N ASP A 292 9.14 -0.84 -2.38
CA ASP A 292 9.12 0.04 -1.22
C ASP A 292 10.50 0.62 -0.90
N ALA A 293 11.58 -0.11 -1.22
CA ALA A 293 12.95 0.38 -1.09
C ALA A 293 13.23 1.61 -1.98
N ALA A 294 12.48 1.75 -3.07
CA ALA A 294 12.49 2.91 -3.96
C ALA A 294 11.37 3.91 -3.66
N MET A 295 10.64 3.76 -2.55
CA MET A 295 9.49 4.62 -2.16
C MET A 295 8.34 4.59 -3.19
N LEU A 296 8.21 3.52 -3.96
CA LEU A 296 7.23 3.40 -5.04
C LEU A 296 5.89 2.85 -4.51
N VAL A 297 5.15 3.71 -3.81
CA VAL A 297 3.80 3.45 -3.29
C VAL A 297 2.90 4.63 -3.64
N ASN A 298 1.71 4.34 -4.17
CA ASN A 298 0.66 5.32 -4.39
C ASN A 298 -0.30 5.32 -3.20
N ALA A 299 -0.05 6.20 -2.25
CA ALA A 299 -0.84 6.34 -1.03
C ALA A 299 -2.32 6.70 -1.30
N LEU A 300 -2.58 7.46 -2.37
CA LEU A 300 -3.93 7.92 -2.71
C LEU A 300 -4.87 6.73 -3.05
N ASN A 301 -4.37 5.76 -3.79
CA ASN A 301 -5.14 4.60 -4.25
C ASN A 301 -4.79 3.31 -3.48
N TRP A 302 -3.94 3.40 -2.46
CA TRP A 302 -3.47 2.25 -1.66
C TRP A 302 -2.77 1.17 -2.50
N GLU A 303 -2.02 1.61 -3.51
CA GLU A 303 -1.32 0.78 -4.46
C GLU A 303 0.17 0.65 -4.09
N GLY A 304 0.53 -0.47 -3.50
CA GLY A 304 1.93 -0.81 -3.18
C GLY A 304 2.38 -2.06 -3.94
N THR A 305 1.58 -3.12 -3.88
CA THR A 305 1.95 -4.43 -4.44
C THR A 305 2.17 -4.41 -5.96
N ASN A 306 1.26 -3.78 -6.72
CA ASN A 306 1.40 -3.64 -8.17
C ASN A 306 2.55 -2.70 -8.57
N PHE A 307 2.78 -1.61 -7.82
CA PHE A 307 3.94 -0.73 -8.03
C PHE A 307 5.25 -1.47 -7.76
N ALA A 308 5.29 -2.26 -6.69
CA ALA A 308 6.45 -3.12 -6.39
C ALA A 308 6.69 -4.15 -7.50
N MET A 309 5.66 -4.87 -7.95
CA MET A 309 5.76 -5.84 -9.04
C MET A 309 6.28 -5.21 -10.34
N PHE A 310 5.73 -4.06 -10.73
CA PHE A 310 6.13 -3.41 -11.97
C PHE A 310 7.53 -2.81 -11.92
N SER A 311 7.89 -2.15 -10.81
CA SER A 311 9.25 -1.66 -10.64
C SER A 311 10.28 -2.79 -10.65
N GLY A 312 9.96 -3.92 -10.02
CA GLY A 312 10.78 -5.13 -10.09
C GLY A 312 10.91 -5.68 -11.52
N LYS A 313 9.79 -5.81 -12.24
CA LYS A 313 9.79 -6.21 -13.66
C LYS A 313 10.67 -5.30 -14.50
N PHE A 314 10.54 -3.99 -14.37
CA PHE A 314 11.33 -3.01 -15.14
C PHE A 314 12.81 -3.02 -14.76
N ALA A 315 13.16 -3.20 -13.49
CA ALA A 315 14.53 -3.41 -13.07
C ALA A 315 15.10 -4.71 -13.66
N GLY A 316 14.30 -5.78 -13.70
CA GLY A 316 14.67 -7.02 -14.39
C GLY A 316 14.88 -6.82 -15.89
N GLN A 317 14.01 -6.08 -16.59
CA GLN A 317 14.19 -5.75 -18.01
C GLN A 317 15.45 -4.92 -18.24
N ALA A 318 15.74 -3.93 -17.40
CA ALA A 318 16.96 -3.14 -17.48
C ALA A 318 18.21 -3.99 -17.27
N ALA A 319 18.18 -4.96 -16.34
CA ALA A 319 19.27 -5.93 -16.14
C ALA A 319 19.50 -6.81 -17.38
N VAL A 320 18.42 -7.24 -18.05
CA VAL A 320 18.51 -7.99 -19.31
C VAL A 320 19.18 -7.17 -20.42
N GLU A 321 18.78 -5.89 -20.58
CA GLU A 321 19.41 -4.99 -21.56
C GLU A 321 20.86 -4.67 -21.23
N ALA A 322 21.19 -4.54 -19.95
CA ALA A 322 22.56 -4.38 -19.48
C ALA A 322 23.43 -5.63 -19.79
N LYS A 323 22.88 -6.83 -19.57
CA LYS A 323 23.55 -8.11 -19.88
C LYS A 323 23.83 -8.27 -21.38
N LYS A 324 22.86 -7.94 -22.23
CA LYS A 324 23.06 -7.95 -23.70
C LYS A 324 24.19 -7.04 -24.13
N ALA A 325 24.29 -5.86 -23.49
CA ALA A 325 25.36 -4.89 -23.80
C ALA A 325 26.67 -5.16 -23.09
N GLN A 326 26.75 -6.13 -22.18
CA GLN A 326 27.88 -6.38 -21.26
C GLN A 326 28.32 -5.11 -20.50
N ASP A 327 27.35 -4.21 -20.19
CA ASP A 327 27.57 -2.94 -19.52
C ASP A 327 26.53 -2.75 -18.39
N PHE A 328 27.01 -2.80 -17.16
CA PHE A 328 26.19 -2.59 -15.95
C PHE A 328 26.47 -1.24 -15.28
N SER A 329 26.99 -0.28 -16.03
CA SER A 329 27.20 1.09 -15.55
C SER A 329 25.86 1.79 -15.27
N ALA A 330 25.90 2.82 -14.42
CA ALA A 330 24.75 3.68 -14.15
C ALA A 330 24.15 4.25 -15.44
N ARG A 331 25.01 4.60 -16.43
CA ARG A 331 24.57 5.08 -17.74
C ARG A 331 23.68 4.07 -18.46
N LYS A 332 24.04 2.80 -18.45
CA LYS A 332 23.26 1.74 -19.10
C LYS A 332 22.00 1.39 -18.28
N LEU A 333 22.13 1.32 -16.95
CA LEU A 333 21.02 1.03 -16.04
C LEU A 333 19.98 2.16 -15.97
N ALA A 334 20.31 3.37 -16.47
CA ALA A 334 19.37 4.50 -16.55
C ALA A 334 18.09 4.17 -17.34
N ILE A 335 18.11 3.19 -18.25
CA ILE A 335 16.92 2.71 -18.98
C ILE A 335 15.80 2.24 -18.03
N TYR A 336 16.15 1.79 -16.82
CA TYR A 336 15.19 1.44 -15.78
C TYR A 336 14.24 2.62 -15.45
N ARG A 337 14.82 3.83 -15.31
CA ARG A 337 14.04 5.03 -15.05
C ARG A 337 13.11 5.35 -16.22
N THR A 338 13.56 5.21 -17.45
CA THR A 338 12.72 5.41 -18.64
C THR A 338 11.53 4.45 -18.64
N PHE A 339 11.72 3.16 -18.34
CA PHE A 339 10.61 2.22 -18.23
C PHE A 339 9.58 2.60 -17.14
N LEU A 340 10.05 3.14 -16.03
CA LEU A 340 9.16 3.63 -14.97
C LEU A 340 8.41 4.90 -15.41
N GLU A 341 9.08 5.85 -16.07
CA GLU A 341 8.48 7.11 -16.55
C GLU A 341 7.45 6.87 -17.65
N ASP A 342 7.65 5.87 -18.49
CA ASP A 342 6.70 5.49 -19.54
C ASP A 342 5.48 4.72 -19.01
N SER A 343 5.59 4.18 -17.81
CA SER A 343 4.54 3.38 -17.16
C SER A 343 3.62 4.20 -16.27
N PHE A 344 2.54 3.55 -15.78
CA PHE A 344 1.65 4.13 -14.76
C PHE A 344 2.40 4.42 -13.44
N VAL A 345 3.48 3.70 -13.11
CA VAL A 345 4.18 3.82 -11.82
C VAL A 345 4.64 5.25 -11.57
N LEU A 346 5.48 5.82 -12.44
CA LEU A 346 5.93 7.21 -12.26
C LEU A 346 4.94 8.25 -12.80
N LYS A 347 4.09 7.92 -13.78
CA LYS A 347 3.05 8.83 -14.25
C LYS A 347 2.07 9.20 -13.14
N ASP A 348 1.56 8.20 -12.42
CA ASP A 348 0.60 8.41 -11.33
C ASP A 348 1.25 9.10 -10.14
N LEU A 349 2.44 8.63 -9.70
CA LEU A 349 3.17 9.29 -8.62
C LEU A 349 3.48 10.75 -8.94
N LYS A 350 3.87 11.07 -10.18
CA LYS A 350 4.13 12.44 -10.61
C LYS A 350 2.87 13.29 -10.65
N LYS A 351 1.76 12.74 -11.16
CA LYS A 351 0.46 13.41 -11.18
C LYS A 351 0.01 13.79 -9.77
N PHE A 352 0.12 12.88 -8.83
CA PHE A 352 -0.36 13.05 -7.46
C PHE A 352 0.73 13.50 -6.47
N ARG A 353 1.91 13.95 -6.95
CA ARG A 353 3.09 14.28 -6.14
C ARG A 353 2.85 15.29 -5.02
N ASP A 354 1.88 16.17 -5.18
CA ASP A 354 1.60 17.22 -4.20
C ASP A 354 0.53 16.81 -3.16
N ILE A 355 -0.20 15.72 -3.39
CA ILE A 355 -1.32 15.32 -2.54
C ILE A 355 -0.90 14.94 -1.13
N PRO A 356 0.16 14.12 -0.90
CA PRO A 356 0.57 13.80 0.46
C PRO A 356 0.87 15.06 1.29
N HIS A 357 1.61 15.99 0.71
CA HIS A 357 1.93 17.26 1.36
C HIS A 357 0.69 18.17 1.54
N TYR A 358 -0.21 18.17 0.56
CA TYR A 358 -1.46 18.93 0.63
C TYR A 358 -2.36 18.44 1.77
N ILE A 359 -2.57 17.15 1.90
CA ILE A 359 -3.34 16.56 2.99
C ILE A 359 -2.66 16.82 4.34
N ALA A 360 -1.37 16.56 4.46
CA ALA A 360 -0.60 16.82 5.69
C ALA A 360 -0.64 18.29 6.15
N SER A 361 -0.78 19.25 5.22
CA SER A 361 -0.94 20.67 5.54
C SER A 361 -2.39 21.11 5.75
N HIS A 362 -3.37 20.26 5.41
CA HIS A 362 -4.81 20.54 5.47
C HIS A 362 -5.55 19.41 6.21
N LYS A 363 -5.10 19.11 7.42
CA LYS A 363 -5.57 18.00 8.26
C LYS A 363 -7.09 17.91 8.44
N TYR A 364 -7.77 19.04 8.39
CA TYR A 364 -9.22 19.12 8.50
C TYR A 364 -9.98 18.34 7.42
N PHE A 365 -9.35 17.94 6.32
CA PHE A 365 -10.00 17.06 5.35
C PHE A 365 -10.31 15.68 5.92
N LEU A 366 -9.44 15.17 6.79
CA LEU A 366 -9.60 13.86 7.40
C LEU A 366 -10.14 13.91 8.85
N THR A 367 -10.27 15.09 9.42
CA THR A 367 -10.75 15.27 10.81
C THR A 367 -12.06 16.04 10.87
N LEU A 368 -12.09 17.29 10.42
CA LEU A 368 -13.26 18.17 10.51
C LEU A 368 -14.39 17.77 9.54
N TYR A 369 -14.04 17.50 8.26
CA TYR A 369 -15.09 17.22 7.26
C TYR A 369 -15.88 15.93 7.53
N PRO A 370 -15.27 14.81 7.97
CA PRO A 370 -16.04 13.64 8.39
C PRO A 370 -17.04 13.96 9.50
N GLU A 371 -16.62 14.67 10.56
CA GLU A 371 -17.51 15.10 11.65
C GLU A 371 -18.63 16.02 11.13
N LEU A 372 -18.27 17.03 10.36
CA LEU A 372 -19.21 17.99 9.81
C LEU A 372 -20.26 17.32 8.92
N MET A 373 -19.87 16.41 8.04
CA MET A 373 -20.82 15.67 7.19
C MET A 373 -21.79 14.83 8.01
N ASN A 374 -21.32 14.14 9.04
CA ASN A 374 -22.19 13.38 9.95
C ASN A 374 -23.21 14.30 10.65
N ASN A 375 -22.75 15.41 11.21
CA ASN A 375 -23.62 16.37 11.91
C ASN A 375 -24.68 17.00 10.98
N LEU A 376 -24.26 17.38 9.76
CA LEU A 376 -25.18 17.96 8.78
C LEU A 376 -26.25 16.94 8.35
N LEU A 377 -25.88 15.69 8.10
CA LEU A 377 -26.83 14.65 7.73
C LEU A 377 -27.74 14.25 8.89
N TYR A 378 -27.22 14.23 10.13
CA TYR A 378 -28.07 14.06 11.30
C TYR A 378 -29.19 15.10 11.32
N LYS A 379 -28.87 16.41 11.24
CA LYS A 379 -29.85 17.49 11.19
C LYS A 379 -30.81 17.40 10.00
N PHE A 380 -30.29 16.96 8.85
CA PHE A 380 -31.11 16.80 7.65
C PHE A 380 -32.20 15.71 7.83
N PHE A 381 -31.85 14.59 8.46
CA PHE A 381 -32.75 13.46 8.66
C PHE A 381 -33.59 13.59 9.93
N GLU A 382 -33.23 14.45 10.87
CA GLU A 382 -33.98 14.66 12.09
C GLU A 382 -35.41 15.19 11.81
N VAL A 383 -36.43 14.61 12.48
CA VAL A 383 -37.82 15.01 12.41
C VAL A 383 -38.29 15.21 13.83
N ASP A 384 -38.29 16.45 14.30
CA ASP A 384 -38.62 16.85 15.68
C ASP A 384 -39.86 17.77 15.78
N GLY A 385 -40.62 17.90 14.67
CA GLY A 385 -41.81 18.76 14.58
C GLY A 385 -41.52 20.20 14.15
N ARG A 386 -40.22 20.58 14.03
CA ARG A 386 -39.84 21.89 13.47
C ARG A 386 -39.84 21.87 11.93
N PRO A 387 -40.08 23.03 11.28
CA PRO A 387 -39.93 23.14 9.84
C PRO A 387 -38.54 22.79 9.37
N LYS A 388 -38.42 22.06 8.27
CA LYS A 388 -37.08 21.72 7.68
C LYS A 388 -36.23 22.95 7.34
N GLN A 389 -36.83 24.10 7.10
CA GLN A 389 -36.12 25.36 6.88
C GLN A 389 -35.27 25.78 8.09
N GLU A 390 -35.73 25.50 9.32
CA GLU A 390 -34.95 25.76 10.53
C GLU A 390 -33.73 24.87 10.61
N HIS A 391 -33.88 23.55 10.40
CA HIS A 391 -32.75 22.61 10.30
C HIS A 391 -31.73 23.03 9.22
N MET A 392 -32.21 23.43 8.04
CA MET A 392 -31.35 23.91 6.98
C MET A 392 -30.59 25.19 7.36
N ASN A 393 -31.20 26.09 8.11
CA ASN A 393 -30.54 27.30 8.62
C ASN A 393 -29.45 26.95 9.65
N GLU A 394 -29.76 26.01 10.56
CA GLU A 394 -28.74 25.48 11.50
C GLU A 394 -27.57 24.80 10.79
N MET A 395 -27.85 23.97 9.80
CA MET A 395 -26.80 23.35 8.96
C MET A 395 -25.90 24.39 8.30
N LYS A 396 -26.49 25.43 7.68
CA LYS A 396 -25.73 26.53 7.09
C LYS A 396 -24.89 27.27 8.13
N LYS A 397 -25.49 27.55 9.31
CA LYS A 397 -24.78 28.19 10.41
C LYS A 397 -23.59 27.38 10.86
N GLU A 398 -23.77 26.09 11.09
CA GLU A 398 -22.69 25.19 11.51
C GLU A 398 -21.56 25.12 10.45
N LEU A 399 -21.91 24.91 9.17
CA LEU A 399 -20.97 24.85 8.07
C LEU A 399 -20.12 26.14 7.99
N TYR A 400 -20.77 27.30 8.08
CA TYR A 400 -20.07 28.59 8.00
C TYR A 400 -19.29 28.96 9.27
N THR A 401 -19.74 28.49 10.43
CA THR A 401 -19.00 28.69 11.68
C THR A 401 -17.74 27.84 11.71
N LYS A 402 -17.83 26.58 11.29
CA LYS A 402 -16.69 25.65 11.29
C LYS A 402 -15.66 25.95 10.20
N ARG A 403 -16.08 26.41 9.01
CA ARG A 403 -15.15 26.58 7.87
C ARG A 403 -15.22 27.94 7.16
N GLY A 404 -16.33 28.65 7.24
CA GLY A 404 -16.58 29.90 6.51
C GLY A 404 -16.75 29.69 4.99
N ARG A 405 -17.45 30.63 4.33
CA ARG A 405 -17.71 30.54 2.87
C ARG A 405 -16.41 30.56 2.03
N ILE A 406 -15.49 31.45 2.41
CA ILE A 406 -14.20 31.57 1.71
C ILE A 406 -13.35 30.32 1.92
N GLY A 407 -13.38 29.74 3.13
CA GLY A 407 -12.68 28.49 3.43
C GLY A 407 -13.17 27.34 2.56
N LEU A 408 -14.50 27.14 2.48
CA LEU A 408 -15.11 26.11 1.64
C LEU A 408 -14.75 26.27 0.15
N LEU A 409 -14.78 27.52 -0.36
CA LEU A 409 -14.40 27.78 -1.76
C LEU A 409 -12.92 27.47 -2.00
N LYS A 410 -12.03 27.88 -1.10
CA LYS A 410 -10.59 27.58 -1.19
C LYS A 410 -10.34 26.07 -1.18
N ASP A 411 -11.03 25.32 -0.34
CA ASP A 411 -10.90 23.87 -0.25
C ASP A 411 -11.37 23.18 -1.52
N ALA A 412 -12.53 23.58 -2.07
CA ALA A 412 -13.05 23.05 -3.33
C ALA A 412 -12.07 23.31 -4.50
N ILE A 413 -11.55 24.53 -4.61
CA ILE A 413 -10.55 24.90 -5.63
C ILE A 413 -9.25 24.13 -5.41
N GLY A 414 -8.81 23.96 -4.15
CA GLY A 414 -7.61 23.23 -3.80
C GLY A 414 -7.67 21.78 -4.23
N ILE A 415 -8.77 21.08 -3.88
CA ILE A 415 -9.02 19.68 -4.30
C ILE A 415 -9.08 19.59 -5.83
N TYR A 416 -9.84 20.46 -6.47
CA TYR A 416 -9.94 20.48 -7.94
C TYR A 416 -8.57 20.56 -8.61
N ARG A 417 -7.75 21.53 -8.19
CA ARG A 417 -6.40 21.75 -8.77
C ARG A 417 -5.43 20.59 -8.52
N LYS A 418 -5.57 19.85 -7.41
CA LYS A 418 -4.61 18.78 -7.04
C LYS A 418 -5.02 17.40 -7.54
N ILE A 419 -6.32 17.16 -7.74
CA ILE A 419 -6.84 15.85 -8.12
C ILE A 419 -7.26 15.81 -9.60
N LEU A 420 -7.95 16.86 -10.08
CA LEU A 420 -8.62 16.86 -11.39
C LEU A 420 -7.84 17.60 -12.48
N SER A 421 -6.94 18.50 -12.14
CA SER A 421 -6.04 19.16 -13.09
C SER A 421 -4.67 18.46 -13.11
#